data_6a7ce7f6fae927e4d1c0d0e8fe0fddc0
#
_entry.id   6a7ce7f6fae927e4d1c0d0e8fe0fddc0
#
_cell.length_a   1.000
_cell.length_b   1.000
_cell.length_c   1.000
_cell.angle_alpha   90.00
_cell.angle_beta   90.00
_cell.angle_gamma   90.00
#
_symmetry.space_group_name_H-M   'P 1'
#
loop_
_entity.id
_entity.type
_entity.pdbx_description
1 polymer ?
#
loop_
_entity_poly.entity_id
_entity_poly.type
_entity_poly.pdbx_seq_one_letter_code
_entity_poly.pdbx_strand_id
1 'polypeptide(L)'
;MFYGCSSLKDIIVLENWNVSNGNNFSCMFYGCSSLTDIKGLENWNVSKGNYFSYMFIRCTSLINIKGLENWNVSNGNNFSFMFNKCSSLTDIKVLENWNVSNGNNFHSMFSECSSLKDIKGLENWNVSNGNDFSSIFYRCSSLIDIKALENWNVSNGDYFTDMFISKIIK
;
A
#
# COMPACT_ATOMS: atom_id res chain seq x y z
N MET A 1 1.84 -3.45 16.55
CA MET A 1 1.55 -4.62 17.43
C MET A 1 2.42 -5.81 17.05
N PHE A 2 2.43 -6.27 15.80
CA PHE A 2 3.26 -7.40 15.33
C PHE A 2 4.59 -6.95 14.71
N TYR A 3 5.14 -5.85 15.20
CA TYR A 3 6.38 -5.27 14.70
C TYR A 3 7.54 -6.27 14.82
N GLY A 4 8.18 -6.58 13.69
CA GLY A 4 9.35 -7.47 13.65
C GLY A 4 9.05 -8.96 13.85
N CYS A 5 7.78 -9.39 13.83
CA CYS A 5 7.41 -10.80 13.95
C CYS A 5 7.80 -11.57 12.67
N SER A 6 9.11 -11.72 12.43
CA SER A 6 9.66 -12.27 11.20
C SER A 6 9.25 -13.72 10.90
N SER A 7 8.87 -14.48 11.92
CA SER A 7 8.40 -15.88 11.78
C SER A 7 6.89 -16.00 11.61
N LEU A 8 6.14 -14.89 11.66
CA LEU A 8 4.68 -14.89 11.50
C LEU A 8 4.33 -15.23 10.05
N LYS A 9 3.62 -16.34 9.84
CA LYS A 9 3.29 -16.86 8.50
C LYS A 9 1.88 -16.50 8.06
N ASP A 10 0.93 -16.44 8.98
CA ASP A 10 -0.46 -16.09 8.74
C ASP A 10 -1.05 -15.29 9.91
N ILE A 11 -2.18 -14.66 9.67
CA ILE A 11 -2.88 -13.80 10.63
C ILE A 11 -4.39 -14.07 10.65
N ILE A 12 -4.82 -15.27 10.24
CA ILE A 12 -6.24 -15.65 10.19
C ILE A 12 -6.93 -15.50 11.55
N VAL A 13 -6.19 -15.70 12.65
CA VAL A 13 -6.71 -15.53 14.01
C VAL A 13 -7.21 -14.11 14.32
N LEU A 14 -6.86 -13.13 13.49
CA LEU A 14 -7.27 -11.73 13.66
C LEU A 14 -8.63 -11.42 13.02
N GLU A 15 -9.26 -12.36 12.32
CA GLU A 15 -10.49 -12.14 11.54
C GLU A 15 -11.65 -11.57 12.37
N ASN A 16 -11.68 -11.90 13.66
CA ASN A 16 -12.74 -11.48 14.59
C ASN A 16 -12.34 -10.28 15.46
N TRP A 17 -11.21 -9.65 15.20
CA TRP A 17 -10.80 -8.48 15.96
C TRP A 17 -11.66 -7.26 15.63
N ASN A 18 -12.22 -6.65 16.67
CA ASN A 18 -12.92 -5.39 16.52
C ASN A 18 -11.93 -4.22 16.52
N VAL A 19 -11.64 -3.70 15.34
CA VAL A 19 -10.73 -2.55 15.13
C VAL A 19 -11.49 -1.26 14.76
N SER A 20 -12.83 -1.25 14.86
CA SER A 20 -13.70 -0.18 14.37
C SER A 20 -13.47 1.21 15.02
N ASN A 21 -12.78 1.25 16.13
CA ASN A 21 -12.36 2.52 16.77
C ASN A 21 -10.89 2.87 16.48
N GLY A 22 -10.18 2.05 15.69
CA GLY A 22 -8.79 2.30 15.34
C GLY A 22 -8.65 3.50 14.41
N ASN A 23 -7.78 4.42 14.78
CA ASN A 23 -7.38 5.55 13.94
C ASN A 23 -5.96 5.35 13.37
N ASN A 24 -5.08 4.67 14.09
CA ASN A 24 -3.69 4.49 13.70
C ASN A 24 -3.33 3.00 13.57
N PHE A 25 -3.09 2.57 12.33
CA PHE A 25 -2.67 1.23 11.95
C PHE A 25 -1.19 1.16 11.54
N SER A 26 -0.44 2.25 11.76
CA SER A 26 0.96 2.35 11.36
C SER A 26 1.81 1.27 11.98
N CYS A 27 2.75 0.73 11.19
CA CYS A 27 3.74 -0.27 11.60
C CYS A 27 3.14 -1.58 12.15
N MET A 28 1.86 -1.87 11.98
CA MET A 28 1.20 -2.99 12.66
C MET A 28 1.87 -4.34 12.33
N PHE A 29 2.23 -4.57 11.08
CA PHE A 29 2.90 -5.78 10.59
C PHE A 29 4.29 -5.49 10.02
N TYR A 30 4.94 -4.42 10.49
CA TYR A 30 6.29 -4.05 10.07
C TYR A 30 7.25 -5.23 10.19
N GLY A 31 7.91 -5.62 9.09
CA GLY A 31 8.95 -6.65 9.11
C GLY A 31 8.45 -8.08 9.37
N CYS A 32 7.16 -8.36 9.18
CA CYS A 32 6.62 -9.72 9.20
C CYS A 32 7.06 -10.45 7.92
N SER A 33 8.35 -10.74 7.80
CA SER A 33 8.98 -11.16 6.54
C SER A 33 8.54 -12.53 6.04
N SER A 34 7.98 -13.39 6.90
CA SER A 34 7.42 -14.70 6.52
C SER A 34 5.92 -14.66 6.21
N LEU A 35 5.25 -13.51 6.35
CA LEU A 35 3.82 -13.37 6.08
C LEU A 35 3.56 -13.49 4.58
N THR A 36 2.77 -14.48 4.17
CA THR A 36 2.54 -14.78 2.74
C THR A 36 1.25 -14.19 2.19
N ASP A 37 0.26 -14.03 3.04
CA ASP A 37 -1.01 -13.38 2.73
C ASP A 37 -1.58 -12.68 3.98
N ILE A 38 -2.68 -11.97 3.79
CA ILE A 38 -3.31 -11.20 4.87
C ILE A 38 -4.77 -11.58 5.09
N LYS A 39 -5.10 -12.86 4.86
CA LYS A 39 -6.37 -13.42 5.29
C LYS A 39 -6.55 -13.19 6.79
N GLY A 40 -7.75 -12.82 7.18
CA GLY A 40 -8.04 -12.40 8.55
C GLY A 40 -8.18 -10.89 8.70
N LEU A 41 -7.88 -10.10 7.65
CA LEU A 41 -8.13 -8.67 7.64
C LEU A 41 -9.37 -8.27 6.81
N GLU A 42 -10.01 -9.22 6.13
CA GLU A 42 -11.12 -8.97 5.20
C GLU A 42 -12.31 -8.27 5.88
N ASN A 43 -12.55 -8.61 7.15
CA ASN A 43 -13.69 -8.12 7.92
C ASN A 43 -13.35 -6.92 8.81
N TRP A 44 -12.12 -6.43 8.75
CA TRP A 44 -11.73 -5.29 9.57
C TRP A 44 -12.43 -4.00 9.13
N ASN A 45 -13.16 -3.39 10.05
CA ASN A 45 -13.71 -2.05 9.83
C ASN A 45 -12.64 -1.00 10.18
N VAL A 46 -11.95 -0.51 9.15
CA VAL A 46 -10.90 0.51 9.26
C VAL A 46 -11.39 1.92 8.92
N SER A 47 -12.71 2.13 8.86
CA SER A 47 -13.33 3.38 8.37
C SER A 47 -12.96 4.65 9.16
N LYS A 48 -12.46 4.50 10.40
CA LYS A 48 -11.91 5.62 11.17
C LYS A 48 -10.40 5.78 11.04
N GLY A 49 -9.74 4.89 10.27
CA GLY A 49 -8.29 4.90 10.07
C GLY A 49 -7.83 6.15 9.32
N ASN A 50 -6.87 6.83 9.89
CA ASN A 50 -6.21 7.98 9.27
C ASN A 50 -4.74 7.67 8.90
N TYR A 51 -4.07 6.83 9.69
CA TYR A 51 -2.65 6.52 9.52
C TYR A 51 -2.45 5.04 9.20
N PHE A 52 -1.92 4.75 8.00
CA PHE A 52 -1.60 3.40 7.51
C PHE A 52 -0.11 3.26 7.16
N SER A 53 0.71 4.26 7.54
CA SER A 53 2.12 4.30 7.18
C SER A 53 2.90 3.10 7.73
N TYR A 54 3.82 2.54 6.92
CA TYR A 54 4.69 1.42 7.30
C TYR A 54 3.96 0.12 7.67
N MET A 55 2.65 -0.01 7.40
CA MET A 55 1.83 -1.11 7.95
C MET A 55 2.36 -2.49 7.57
N PHE A 56 2.75 -2.69 6.32
CA PHE A 56 3.30 -3.95 5.79
C PHE A 56 4.73 -3.80 5.25
N ILE A 57 5.45 -2.74 5.66
CA ILE A 57 6.82 -2.53 5.20
C ILE A 57 7.68 -3.76 5.51
N ARG A 58 8.50 -4.20 4.54
CA ARG A 58 9.37 -5.38 4.65
C ARG A 58 8.64 -6.72 4.90
N CYS A 59 7.37 -6.83 4.52
CA CYS A 59 6.69 -8.13 4.42
C CYS A 59 7.14 -8.81 3.11
N THR A 60 8.41 -9.27 3.08
CA THR A 60 9.09 -9.68 1.85
C THR A 60 8.49 -10.92 1.20
N SER A 61 7.78 -11.77 1.95
CA SER A 61 7.07 -12.96 1.43
C SER A 61 5.62 -12.70 1.05
N LEU A 62 5.10 -11.47 1.22
CA LEU A 62 3.70 -11.15 0.95
C LEU A 62 3.46 -11.16 -0.57
N ILE A 63 2.64 -12.13 -1.03
CA ILE A 63 2.39 -12.36 -2.45
C ILE A 63 1.15 -11.61 -2.94
N ASN A 64 0.10 -11.56 -2.12
CA ASN A 64 -1.15 -10.88 -2.45
C ASN A 64 -1.75 -10.17 -1.23
N ILE A 65 -2.62 -9.21 -1.51
CA ILE A 65 -3.24 -8.35 -0.51
C ILE A 65 -4.77 -8.39 -0.59
N LYS A 66 -5.35 -9.54 -0.96
CA LYS A 66 -6.80 -9.69 -1.16
C LYS A 66 -7.64 -9.32 0.06
N GLY A 67 -7.11 -9.47 1.27
CA GLY A 67 -7.80 -9.06 2.48
C GLY A 67 -8.11 -7.55 2.60
N LEU A 68 -7.64 -6.71 1.67
CA LEU A 68 -7.86 -5.26 1.69
C LEU A 68 -8.95 -4.77 0.74
N GLU A 69 -9.56 -5.65 -0.04
CA GLU A 69 -10.49 -5.26 -1.11
C GLU A 69 -11.73 -4.48 -0.62
N ASN A 70 -12.19 -4.79 0.60
CA ASN A 70 -13.38 -4.18 1.21
C ASN A 70 -13.06 -3.08 2.22
N TRP A 71 -11.79 -2.72 2.37
CA TRP A 71 -11.43 -1.69 3.34
C TRP A 71 -11.95 -0.31 2.92
N ASN A 72 -12.70 0.32 3.80
CA ASN A 72 -13.03 1.73 3.67
C ASN A 72 -11.90 2.59 4.24
N VAL A 73 -11.05 3.10 3.36
CA VAL A 73 -9.90 3.95 3.72
C VAL A 73 -10.16 5.44 3.46
N SER A 74 -11.43 5.83 3.30
CA SER A 74 -11.82 7.20 2.90
C SER A 74 -11.37 8.31 3.87
N ASN A 75 -11.06 7.97 5.13
CA ASN A 75 -10.45 8.88 6.08
C ASN A 75 -8.91 8.82 6.13
N GLY A 76 -8.31 7.93 5.32
CA GLY A 76 -6.86 7.75 5.29
C GLY A 76 -6.16 8.97 4.72
N ASN A 77 -5.18 9.47 5.48
CA ASN A 77 -4.35 10.60 5.07
C ASN A 77 -2.90 10.18 4.76
N ASN A 78 -2.36 9.25 5.54
CA ASN A 78 -0.96 8.85 5.40
C ASN A 78 -0.83 7.37 5.06
N PHE A 79 -0.39 7.09 3.81
CA PHE A 79 -0.12 5.76 3.27
C PHE A 79 1.38 5.53 3.01
N SER A 80 2.25 6.42 3.50
CA SER A 80 3.69 6.35 3.23
C SER A 80 4.29 5.01 3.65
N PHE A 81 5.14 4.44 2.79
CA PHE A 81 5.83 3.16 3.02
C PHE A 81 4.93 1.95 3.29
N MET A 82 3.62 2.03 3.04
CA MET A 82 2.67 0.98 3.47
C MET A 82 3.08 -0.42 2.99
N PHE A 83 3.54 -0.57 1.75
CA PHE A 83 3.99 -1.83 1.15
C PHE A 83 5.47 -1.79 0.73
N ASN A 84 6.23 -0.82 1.22
CA ASN A 84 7.65 -0.72 0.87
C ASN A 84 8.39 -2.02 1.17
N LYS A 85 9.19 -2.49 0.20
CA LYS A 85 9.93 -3.77 0.28
C LYS A 85 9.07 -5.03 0.38
N CYS A 86 7.81 -4.99 -0.05
CA CYS A 86 7.03 -6.20 -0.28
C CYS A 86 7.49 -6.84 -1.60
N SER A 87 8.71 -7.40 -1.61
CA SER A 87 9.40 -7.82 -2.84
C SER A 87 8.72 -8.96 -3.59
N SER A 88 7.88 -9.75 -2.93
CA SER A 88 7.07 -10.83 -3.55
C SER A 88 5.68 -10.38 -4.01
N LEU A 89 5.27 -9.13 -3.75
CA LEU A 89 3.95 -8.64 -4.13
C LEU A 89 3.84 -8.52 -5.66
N THR A 90 2.87 -9.22 -6.24
CA THR A 90 2.73 -9.33 -7.70
C THR A 90 1.58 -8.55 -8.28
N ASP A 91 0.55 -8.23 -7.48
CA ASP A 91 -0.71 -7.63 -7.92
C ASP A 91 -1.29 -6.73 -6.82
N ILE A 92 -1.77 -5.56 -7.23
CA ILE A 92 -2.42 -4.57 -6.36
C ILE A 92 -3.82 -4.19 -6.85
N LYS A 93 -4.39 -4.95 -7.80
CA LYS A 93 -5.69 -4.65 -8.39
C LYS A 93 -6.82 -4.54 -7.36
N VAL A 94 -6.72 -5.26 -6.26
CA VAL A 94 -7.70 -5.20 -5.16
C VAL A 94 -7.88 -3.80 -4.57
N LEU A 95 -6.94 -2.89 -4.80
CA LEU A 95 -7.01 -1.50 -4.34
C LEU A 95 -7.87 -0.61 -5.26
N GLU A 96 -8.44 -1.15 -6.34
CA GLU A 96 -9.21 -0.39 -7.34
C GLU A 96 -10.41 0.38 -6.77
N ASN A 97 -10.98 -0.12 -5.67
CA ASN A 97 -12.14 0.48 -5.01
C ASN A 97 -11.77 1.37 -3.81
N TRP A 98 -10.48 1.53 -3.52
CA TRP A 98 -10.08 2.39 -2.41
C TRP A 98 -10.38 3.86 -2.74
N ASN A 99 -11.14 4.50 -1.86
CA ASN A 99 -11.28 5.95 -1.89
C ASN A 99 -10.12 6.58 -1.12
N VAL A 100 -9.14 7.09 -1.84
CA VAL A 100 -7.94 7.74 -1.29
C VAL A 100 -8.00 9.28 -1.40
N SER A 101 -9.19 9.85 -1.61
CA SER A 101 -9.36 11.28 -1.88
C SER A 101 -8.90 12.20 -0.75
N ASN A 102 -8.77 11.70 0.47
CA ASN A 102 -8.18 12.42 1.61
C ASN A 102 -6.69 12.11 1.82
N GLY A 103 -6.11 11.24 0.97
CA GLY A 103 -4.69 10.89 1.03
C GLY A 103 -3.80 12.07 0.69
N ASN A 104 -2.87 12.38 1.58
CA ASN A 104 -1.89 13.44 1.38
C ASN A 104 -0.48 12.88 1.14
N ASN A 105 -0.11 11.81 1.84
CA ASN A 105 1.24 11.26 1.76
C ASN A 105 1.24 9.82 1.24
N PHE A 106 1.82 9.64 0.04
CA PHE A 106 2.01 8.34 -0.64
C PHE A 106 3.50 8.00 -0.82
N HIS A 107 4.40 8.74 -0.12
CA HIS A 107 5.84 8.56 -0.20
C HIS A 107 6.24 7.09 -0.09
N SER A 108 6.98 6.58 -1.07
CA SER A 108 7.53 5.21 -1.08
C SER A 108 6.52 4.08 -0.86
N MET A 109 5.21 4.31 -1.12
CA MET A 109 4.15 3.35 -0.77
C MET A 109 4.39 1.95 -1.32
N PHE A 110 4.89 1.83 -2.56
CA PHE A 110 5.21 0.56 -3.23
C PHE A 110 6.69 0.43 -3.59
N SER A 111 7.55 1.28 -3.03
CA SER A 111 8.98 1.26 -3.32
C SER A 111 9.57 -0.12 -3.04
N GLU A 112 10.43 -0.60 -3.92
CA GLU A 112 11.11 -1.90 -3.84
C GLU A 112 10.14 -3.13 -3.87
N CYS A 113 8.91 -2.96 -4.40
CA CYS A 113 8.03 -4.07 -4.76
C CYS A 113 8.54 -4.69 -6.09
N SER A 114 9.65 -5.42 -6.02
CA SER A 114 10.40 -5.84 -7.21
C SER A 114 9.67 -6.84 -8.11
N SER A 115 8.66 -7.56 -7.59
CA SER A 115 7.83 -8.50 -8.36
C SER A 115 6.55 -7.88 -8.92
N LEU A 116 6.25 -6.61 -8.62
CA LEU A 116 5.06 -5.92 -9.12
C LEU A 116 5.20 -5.65 -10.62
N LYS A 117 4.29 -6.20 -11.42
CA LYS A 117 4.37 -6.16 -12.90
C LYS A 117 3.62 -5.02 -13.53
N ASP A 118 2.48 -4.66 -12.96
CA ASP A 118 1.66 -3.54 -13.37
C ASP A 118 0.99 -2.89 -12.14
N ILE A 119 0.34 -1.77 -12.37
CA ILE A 119 -0.32 -0.98 -11.33
C ILE A 119 -1.81 -0.79 -11.63
N LYS A 120 -2.40 -1.79 -12.31
CA LYS A 120 -3.85 -1.85 -12.48
C LYS A 120 -4.53 -1.82 -11.12
N GLY A 121 -5.66 -1.11 -11.06
CA GLY A 121 -6.37 -0.83 -9.81
C GLY A 121 -6.10 0.57 -9.27
N LEU A 122 -5.12 1.31 -9.82
CA LEU A 122 -4.87 2.70 -9.43
C LEU A 122 -5.47 3.72 -10.41
N GLU A 123 -6.09 3.28 -11.50
CA GLU A 123 -6.62 4.14 -12.57
C GLU A 123 -7.68 5.13 -12.06
N ASN A 124 -8.47 4.70 -11.07
CA ASN A 124 -9.59 5.45 -10.54
C ASN A 124 -9.27 6.20 -9.24
N TRP A 125 -8.03 6.12 -8.78
CA TRP A 125 -7.66 6.82 -7.55
C TRP A 125 -7.75 8.33 -7.74
N ASN A 126 -8.57 8.98 -6.91
CA ASN A 126 -8.55 10.44 -6.79
C ASN A 126 -7.41 10.82 -5.83
N VAL A 127 -6.32 11.29 -6.38
CA VAL A 127 -5.12 11.71 -5.63
C VAL A 127 -4.94 13.22 -5.60
N SER A 128 -6.00 13.98 -5.88
CA SER A 128 -5.95 15.44 -6.01
C SER A 128 -5.52 16.18 -4.75
N ASN A 129 -5.63 15.56 -3.57
CA ASN A 129 -5.11 16.09 -2.31
C ASN A 129 -3.71 15.56 -1.94
N GLY A 130 -3.12 14.72 -2.80
CA GLY A 130 -1.79 14.17 -2.59
C GLY A 130 -0.71 15.24 -2.74
N ASN A 131 0.18 15.30 -1.76
CA ASN A 131 1.30 16.22 -1.74
C ASN A 131 2.64 15.50 -2.01
N ASP A 132 2.84 14.30 -1.45
CA ASP A 132 4.10 13.58 -1.56
C ASP A 132 3.93 12.23 -2.25
N PHE A 133 4.47 12.11 -3.47
CA PHE A 133 4.54 10.91 -4.30
C PHE A 133 5.98 10.44 -4.52
N SER A 134 6.95 11.04 -3.81
CA SER A 134 8.36 10.71 -3.99
C SER A 134 8.61 9.23 -3.76
N SER A 135 9.37 8.63 -4.64
CA SER A 135 9.78 7.22 -4.62
C SER A 135 8.63 6.20 -4.60
N ILE A 136 7.40 6.58 -4.95
CA ILE A 136 6.21 5.71 -4.79
C ILE A 136 6.40 4.34 -5.47
N PHE A 137 7.08 4.26 -6.64
CA PHE A 137 7.41 3.03 -7.36
C PHE A 137 8.92 2.85 -7.55
N TYR A 138 9.72 3.45 -6.68
CA TYR A 138 11.18 3.34 -6.75
C TYR A 138 11.61 1.88 -6.68
N ARG A 139 12.48 1.44 -7.61
CA ARG A 139 12.96 0.05 -7.71
C ARG A 139 11.88 -1.03 -7.86
N CYS A 140 10.71 -0.74 -8.40
CA CYS A 140 9.77 -1.74 -8.88
C CYS A 140 10.31 -2.34 -10.20
N SER A 141 11.32 -3.20 -10.12
CA SER A 141 12.12 -3.61 -11.28
C SER A 141 11.36 -4.46 -12.31
N SER A 142 10.24 -5.06 -11.94
CA SER A 142 9.36 -5.82 -12.84
C SER A 142 8.22 -4.98 -13.44
N LEU A 143 8.08 -3.70 -13.04
CA LEU A 143 7.01 -2.83 -13.52
C LEU A 143 7.28 -2.43 -14.97
N ILE A 144 6.32 -2.74 -15.86
CA ILE A 144 6.44 -2.52 -17.30
C ILE A 144 5.39 -1.56 -17.86
N ASP A 145 4.33 -1.27 -17.12
CA ASP A 145 3.22 -0.41 -17.55
C ASP A 145 2.80 0.52 -16.40
N ILE A 146 2.71 1.81 -16.72
CA ILE A 146 2.32 2.87 -15.77
C ILE A 146 1.11 3.66 -16.26
N LYS A 147 0.38 3.17 -17.28
CA LYS A 147 -0.77 3.87 -17.86
C LYS A 147 -1.87 4.19 -16.85
N ALA A 148 -1.99 3.39 -15.79
CA ALA A 148 -2.93 3.68 -14.71
C ALA A 148 -2.77 5.07 -14.10
N LEU A 149 -1.62 5.72 -14.26
CA LEU A 149 -1.35 7.06 -13.71
C LEU A 149 -1.70 8.21 -14.66
N GLU A 150 -2.06 7.92 -15.93
CA GLU A 150 -2.33 8.96 -16.93
C GLU A 150 -3.45 9.93 -16.51
N ASN A 151 -4.40 9.44 -15.69
CA ASN A 151 -5.53 10.23 -15.22
C ASN A 151 -5.34 10.83 -13.82
N TRP A 152 -4.19 10.64 -13.20
CA TRP A 152 -3.95 11.19 -11.88
C TRP A 152 -3.84 12.71 -11.92
N ASN A 153 -4.71 13.40 -11.18
CA ASN A 153 -4.56 14.83 -10.93
C ASN A 153 -3.59 15.04 -9.76
N VAL A 154 -2.38 15.42 -10.08
CA VAL A 154 -1.29 15.66 -9.11
C VAL A 154 -0.95 17.14 -8.96
N SER A 155 -1.89 18.04 -9.30
CA SER A 155 -1.66 19.49 -9.31
C SER A 155 -1.30 20.08 -7.94
N ASN A 156 -1.64 19.40 -6.85
CA ASN A 156 -1.28 19.80 -5.48
C ASN A 156 -0.03 19.08 -4.95
N GLY A 157 0.62 18.25 -5.78
CA GLY A 157 1.83 17.53 -5.40
C GLY A 157 3.05 18.43 -5.42
N ASP A 158 3.85 18.41 -4.36
CA ASP A 158 5.11 19.14 -4.26
C ASP A 158 6.33 18.22 -4.43
N TYR A 159 6.18 16.93 -4.11
CA TYR A 159 7.30 15.99 -4.03
C TYR A 159 7.11 14.80 -4.97
N PHE A 160 7.98 14.70 -6.00
CA PHE A 160 7.96 13.65 -7.03
C PHE A 160 9.34 13.01 -7.24
N THR A 161 10.33 13.30 -6.38
CA THR A 161 11.70 12.82 -6.51
C THR A 161 11.72 11.29 -6.58
N ASP A 162 12.45 10.73 -7.55
CA ASP A 162 12.66 9.30 -7.74
C ASP A 162 11.35 8.47 -7.83
N MET A 163 10.25 9.06 -8.28
CA MET A 163 8.96 8.39 -8.43
C MET A 163 9.10 7.06 -9.17
N PHE A 164 10.01 7.01 -10.16
CA PHE A 164 10.39 5.81 -10.91
C PHE A 164 11.91 5.72 -11.05
N ILE A 165 12.47 4.51 -11.21
CA ILE A 165 13.84 4.38 -11.70
C ILE A 165 13.85 4.63 -13.21
N SER A 166 14.86 5.35 -13.70
CA SER A 166 15.08 5.80 -15.08
C SER A 166 15.09 4.70 -16.17
N LYS A 167 14.90 3.41 -15.84
CA LYS A 167 14.83 2.30 -16.81
C LYS A 167 13.43 2.00 -17.34
N ILE A 168 12.37 2.58 -16.78
CA ILE A 168 10.97 2.31 -17.18
C ILE A 168 10.53 3.22 -18.33
N ILE A 169 11.23 4.32 -18.55
CA ILE A 169 10.93 5.27 -19.64
C ILE A 169 11.80 4.92 -20.86
N LYS A 170 11.29 4.00 -21.68
CA LYS A 170 11.73 3.84 -23.08
C LYS A 170 10.58 4.17 -24.00
#